data_8cf3e3d09db3ba0240c14c9da08be8e6
#
_entry.id   8cf3e3d09db3ba0240c14c9da08be8e6
#
_cell.length_a   1.000
_cell.length_b   1.000
_cell.length_c   1.000
_cell.angle_alpha   90.00
_cell.angle_beta   90.00
_cell.angle_gamma   90.00
#
_symmetry.space_group_name_H-M   'P 1'
#
loop_
_entity.id
_entity.type
_entity.pdbx_description
1 polymer ?
#
loop_
_entity_poly.entity_id
_entity_poly.type
_entity_poly.pdbx_seq_one_letter_code
_entity_poly.pdbx_strand_id
1 'polypeptide(L)'
;MLEIRPNCECCGRDLAPDVEAYICTFECTWCPSCVAKFEGRRCPNCSGNLERRPVRPAHLLERHPASTRRVESAECAKRYLEGARS
;
A
#
# COMPACT_ATOMS: atom_id res chain seq x y z
N MET A 1 -4.10 10.04 12.98
CA MET A 1 -3.88 8.58 13.09
C MET A 1 -3.79 8.00 11.69
N LEU A 2 -2.89 7.04 11.48
CA LEU A 2 -2.76 6.40 10.18
C LEU A 2 -4.04 5.69 9.77
N GLU A 3 -4.42 5.85 8.51
CA GLU A 3 -5.45 5.04 7.90
C GLU A 3 -4.80 3.72 7.50
N ILE A 4 -5.26 2.62 8.06
CA ILE A 4 -4.73 1.31 7.70
C ILE A 4 -5.55 0.83 6.50
N ARG A 5 -5.05 1.09 5.29
CA ARG A 5 -5.79 0.76 4.07
C ARG A 5 -5.80 -0.74 3.82
N PRO A 6 -6.90 -1.29 3.29
CA PRO A 6 -7.09 -2.74 3.21
C PRO A 6 -6.40 -3.43 2.06
N ASN A 7 -5.80 -2.70 1.12
CA ASN A 7 -5.25 -3.30 -0.09
C ASN A 7 -4.06 -2.54 -0.64
N CYS A 8 -3.28 -3.24 -1.46
CA CYS A 8 -2.25 -2.61 -2.28
C CYS A 8 -2.92 -1.78 -3.38
N GLU A 9 -2.52 -0.53 -3.54
CA GLU A 9 -3.13 0.35 -4.53
C GLU A 9 -2.73 0.00 -5.96
N CYS A 10 -1.66 -0.77 -6.14
CA CYS A 10 -1.19 -1.14 -7.48
C CYS A 10 -1.83 -2.44 -7.97
N CYS A 11 -1.65 -3.53 -7.24
CA CYS A 11 -2.15 -4.84 -7.67
C CYS A 11 -3.51 -5.22 -7.08
N GLY A 12 -4.02 -4.44 -6.13
CA GLY A 12 -5.31 -4.72 -5.50
C GLY A 12 -5.29 -5.82 -4.45
N ARG A 13 -4.13 -6.39 -4.18
CA ARG A 13 -4.00 -7.47 -3.21
C ARG A 13 -4.44 -7.01 -1.82
N ASP A 14 -5.22 -7.85 -1.15
CA ASP A 14 -5.65 -7.55 0.21
C ASP A 14 -4.45 -7.55 1.16
N LEU A 15 -4.42 -6.56 2.05
CA LEU A 15 -3.37 -6.39 3.03
C LEU A 15 -3.99 -6.27 4.41
N ALA A 16 -3.98 -7.36 5.17
CA ALA A 16 -4.44 -7.34 6.55
C ALA A 16 -3.62 -6.33 7.35
N PRO A 17 -4.14 -5.80 8.47
CA PRO A 17 -3.44 -4.76 9.24
C PRO A 17 -2.07 -5.16 9.75
N ASP A 18 -1.81 -6.43 9.93
CA ASP A 18 -0.56 -6.94 10.51
C ASP A 18 0.44 -7.48 9.48
N VAL A 19 0.10 -7.48 8.18
CA VAL A 19 1.04 -7.96 7.17
C VAL A 19 2.01 -6.88 6.76
N GLU A 20 3.12 -7.29 6.16
CA GLU A 20 4.11 -6.37 5.64
C GLU A 20 3.51 -5.53 4.52
N ALA A 21 3.60 -4.21 4.67
CA ALA A 21 3.14 -3.26 3.68
C ALA A 21 3.98 -2.00 3.81
N TYR A 22 3.93 -1.16 2.78
CA TYR A 22 4.74 0.06 2.75
C TYR A 22 3.85 1.25 2.46
N ILE A 23 4.17 2.37 3.10
CA ILE A 23 3.39 3.61 2.96
C ILE A 23 4.32 4.80 2.73
N CYS A 24 3.76 5.83 2.09
CA CYS A 24 4.39 7.14 1.98
C CYS A 24 3.78 8.09 3.00
N THR A 25 4.16 9.37 2.96
CA THR A 25 3.61 10.35 3.90
C THR A 25 2.13 10.65 3.67
N PHE A 26 1.60 10.32 2.50
CA PHE A 26 0.17 10.44 2.20
C PHE A 26 -0.58 9.13 2.44
N GLU A 27 0.09 8.15 3.04
CA GLU A 27 -0.48 6.85 3.38
C GLU A 27 -0.88 6.00 2.17
N CYS A 28 -0.36 6.31 0.99
CA CYS A 28 -0.50 5.43 -0.16
C CYS A 28 0.12 4.08 0.20
N THR A 29 -0.61 3.00 0.01
CA THR A 29 -0.26 1.67 0.53
C THR A 29 0.09 0.71 -0.59
N TRP A 30 1.19 -0.01 -0.42
CA TRP A 30 1.74 -0.90 -1.44
C TRP A 30 2.24 -2.20 -0.81
N CYS A 31 2.06 -3.32 -1.51
CA CYS A 31 2.58 -4.59 -1.03
C CYS A 31 4.07 -4.71 -1.37
N PRO A 32 4.80 -5.60 -0.67
CA PRO A 32 6.24 -5.76 -0.91
C PRO A 32 6.60 -6.08 -2.37
N SER A 33 5.79 -6.91 -3.02
CA SER A 33 6.04 -7.30 -4.41
C SER A 33 5.98 -6.11 -5.36
N CYS A 34 5.01 -5.21 -5.15
CA CYS A 34 4.89 -4.02 -5.98
C CYS A 34 6.02 -3.02 -5.69
N VAL A 35 6.36 -2.83 -4.41
CA VAL A 35 7.44 -1.92 -4.04
C VAL A 35 8.75 -2.33 -4.69
N ALA A 36 9.00 -3.63 -4.81
CA ALA A 36 10.21 -4.14 -5.45
C ALA A 36 10.30 -3.75 -6.91
N LYS A 37 9.18 -3.45 -7.55
CA LYS A 37 9.13 -3.05 -8.97
C LYS A 37 9.23 -1.55 -9.17
N PHE A 38 8.99 -0.76 -8.11
CA PHE A 38 8.99 0.69 -8.23
C PHE A 38 10.39 1.25 -8.42
N GLU A 39 10.53 2.21 -9.31
CA GLU A 39 11.78 2.88 -9.56
C GLU A 39 12.26 3.59 -8.29
N GLY A 40 13.48 3.27 -7.86
CA GLY A 40 14.03 3.83 -6.63
C GLY A 40 13.27 3.46 -5.38
N ARG A 41 12.36 2.48 -5.47
CA ARG A 41 11.48 2.06 -4.37
C ARG A 41 10.72 3.25 -3.77
N ARG A 42 10.23 4.13 -4.65
CA ARG A 42 9.50 5.33 -4.25
C ARG A 42 8.02 5.19 -4.57
N CYS A 43 7.20 5.95 -3.85
CA CYS A 43 5.76 5.97 -4.09
C CYS A 43 5.47 6.50 -5.49
N PRO A 44 4.78 5.74 -6.35
CA PRO A 44 4.48 6.22 -7.70
C PRO A 44 3.48 7.38 -7.73
N ASN A 45 2.74 7.61 -6.65
CA ASN A 45 1.78 8.71 -6.59
C ASN A 45 2.42 10.05 -6.21
N CYS A 46 3.33 10.04 -5.26
CA CYS A 46 3.89 11.28 -4.71
C CYS A 46 5.41 11.38 -4.83
N SER A 47 6.08 10.33 -5.28
CA SER A 47 7.54 10.26 -5.41
C SER A 47 8.29 10.27 -4.08
N GLY A 48 7.59 10.21 -2.96
CA GLY A 48 8.21 10.14 -1.65
C GLY A 48 8.76 8.76 -1.36
N ASN A 49 9.65 8.67 -0.37
CA ASN A 49 10.17 7.37 0.02
C ASN A 49 9.09 6.53 0.71
N LEU A 50 9.28 5.23 0.66
CA LEU A 50 8.35 4.27 1.26
C LEU A 50 9.01 3.63 2.47
N GLU A 51 8.26 3.57 3.57
CA GLU A 51 8.69 2.93 4.80
C GLU A 51 7.70 1.85 5.18
N ARG A 52 8.16 0.87 5.92
CA ARG A 52 7.28 -0.20 6.36
C ARG A 52 6.16 0.36 7.24
N ARG A 53 4.92 -0.03 6.92
CA ARG A 53 3.76 0.41 7.67
C ARG A 53 3.78 -0.15 9.10
N PRO A 54 3.64 0.71 10.12
CA PRO A 54 3.53 0.23 11.50
C PRO A 54 2.32 -0.66 11.69
N VAL A 55 2.45 -1.64 12.56
CA VAL A 55 1.36 -2.57 12.87
C VAL A 55 0.59 -2.05 14.08
N ARG A 56 -0.72 -1.84 13.91
CA ARG A 56 -1.57 -1.44 15.02
C ARG A 56 -1.91 -2.68 15.84
N PRO A 57 -1.65 -2.67 17.17
CA PRO A 57 -1.97 -3.83 18.01
C PRO A 57 -3.44 -4.23 17.95
N ALA A 58 -3.70 -5.52 18.09
CA ALA A 58 -5.06 -6.05 17.98
C ALA A 58 -6.04 -5.37 18.94
N HIS A 59 -5.61 -5.08 20.17
CA HIS A 59 -6.50 -4.45 21.15
C HIS A 59 -6.86 -3.00 20.75
N LEU A 60 -6.04 -2.35 19.97
CA LEU A 60 -6.34 -1.01 19.48
C LEU A 60 -7.19 -1.05 18.21
N LEU A 61 -7.11 -2.14 17.44
CA LEU A 61 -7.96 -2.29 16.27
C LEU A 61 -9.43 -2.40 16.61
N GLU A 62 -9.76 -2.82 17.82
CA GLU A 62 -11.15 -2.89 18.28
C GLU A 62 -11.77 -1.49 18.39
N ARG A 63 -10.96 -0.49 18.81
CA ARG A 63 -11.42 0.88 18.96
C ARG A 63 -11.15 1.72 17.72
N HIS A 64 -10.08 1.39 17.01
CA HIS A 64 -9.61 2.12 15.85
C HIS A 64 -9.38 1.15 14.70
N PRO A 65 -10.47 0.62 14.11
CA PRO A 65 -10.34 -0.41 13.08
C PRO A 65 -9.63 0.09 11.82
N ALA A 66 -9.09 -0.85 11.06
CA ALA A 66 -8.51 -0.54 9.78
C ALA A 66 -9.59 0.00 8.84
N SER A 67 -9.17 0.79 7.85
CA SER A 67 -10.08 1.29 6.84
C SER A 67 -10.64 0.14 6.01
N THR A 68 -11.90 0.25 5.62
CA THR A 68 -12.52 -0.68 4.69
C THR A 68 -12.60 -0.08 3.29
N ARG A 69 -12.17 1.16 3.13
CA ARG A 69 -12.19 1.86 1.85
C ARG A 69 -11.04 1.38 0.98
N ARG A 70 -11.37 0.74 -0.12
CA ARG A 70 -10.38 0.29 -1.09
C ARG A 70 -10.00 1.46 -1.99
N VAL A 71 -8.69 1.67 -2.15
CA VAL A 71 -8.16 2.68 -3.04
C VAL A 71 -7.26 1.96 -4.03
N GLU A 72 -7.43 2.23 -5.31
CA GLU A 72 -6.64 1.59 -6.35
C GLU A 72 -6.10 2.63 -7.32
N SER A 73 -4.85 2.42 -7.77
CA SER A 73 -4.21 3.27 -8.76
C SER A 73 -4.17 2.52 -10.09
N ALA A 74 -5.08 2.84 -10.97
CA ALA A 74 -5.11 2.23 -12.30
C ALA A 74 -3.82 2.52 -13.07
N GLU A 75 -3.25 3.70 -12.87
CA GLU A 75 -2.00 4.08 -13.53
C GLU A 75 -0.83 3.22 -13.05
N CYS A 76 -0.76 2.91 -11.77
CA CYS A 76 0.28 2.04 -11.22
C CYS A 76 0.15 0.63 -11.80
N ALA A 77 -1.06 0.08 -11.81
CA ALA A 77 -1.30 -1.24 -12.37
C ALA A 77 -0.89 -1.29 -13.84
N LYS A 78 -1.26 -0.26 -14.60
CA LYS A 78 -0.92 -0.17 -16.01
C LYS A 78 0.59 -0.09 -16.24
N ARG A 79 1.27 0.69 -15.42
CA ARG A 79 2.71 0.92 -15.57
C ARG A 79 3.56 -0.28 -15.15
N TYR A 80 3.20 -0.92 -14.04
CA TYR A 80 4.05 -1.94 -13.42
C TYR A 80 3.53 -3.36 -13.58
N LEU A 81 2.25 -3.55 -13.86
CA LEU A 81 1.65 -4.87 -13.98
C LEU A 81 1.25 -5.21 -15.41
N GLU A 82 0.43 -4.37 -16.03
CA GLU A 82 -0.05 -4.63 -17.40
C GLU A 82 1.06 -4.50 -18.43
N GLY A 83 1.93 -3.51 -18.25
CA GLY A 83 3.06 -3.31 -19.15
C GLY A 83 4.01 -4.50 -19.19
N ALA A 84 4.13 -5.21 -18.08
CA ALA A 84 5.01 -6.37 -17.98
C ALA A 84 4.46 -7.59 -18.71
N ARG A 85 3.21 -7.59 -19.11
CA ARG A 85 2.56 -8.71 -19.79
C ARG A 85 2.62 -8.60 -21.31
N SER A 86 2.87 -7.42 -21.80
CA SER A 86 2.89 -7.17 -23.24
C SER A 86 4.21 -7.52 -23.87
#